data_97dc34d4abe057dd8c18b92436ea5ddf
#
_entry.id   97dc34d4abe057dd8c18b92436ea5ddf
#
_cell.length_a   1.000
_cell.length_b   1.000
_cell.length_c   1.000
_cell.angle_alpha   90.00
_cell.angle_beta   90.00
_cell.angle_gamma   90.00
#
_symmetry.space_group_name_H-M   'P 1'
#
loop_
_entity.id
_entity.type
_entity.pdbx_description
1 polymer ?
#
loop_
_entity_poly.entity_id
_entity_poly.type
_entity_poly.pdbx_seq_one_letter_code
_entity_poly.pdbx_strand_id
1 'polypeptide(L)' 'MTTKEAIAQRIIDLCDERDIAVNALANISGVSPSTVYSMLNEKSMNPGVISIKKLCDGLEISVREFFDCALFDNLEQEIK' A
#
# COMPACT_ATOMS: atom_id res chain seq x y z
N MET A 1 8.47 10.45 8.19
CA MET A 1 7.82 9.16 7.89
C MET A 1 8.68 8.40 6.91
N THR A 2 8.84 7.10 7.13
CA THR A 2 9.58 6.25 6.19
C THR A 2 8.73 5.94 4.98
N THR A 3 9.38 5.50 3.88
CA THR A 3 8.67 5.05 2.68
C THR A 3 7.70 3.91 3.00
N LYS A 4 8.13 2.97 3.82
CA LYS A 4 7.31 1.83 4.25
C LYS A 4 6.06 2.30 4.99
N GLU A 5 6.22 3.24 5.92
CA GLU A 5 5.09 3.78 6.67
C GLU A 5 4.11 4.52 5.76
N ALA A 6 4.61 5.27 4.79
CA ALA A 6 3.77 6.00 3.85
C ALA A 6 2.95 5.04 2.98
N ILE A 7 3.57 3.95 2.52
CA ILE A 7 2.88 2.93 1.72
C ILE A 7 1.77 2.28 2.55
N ALA A 8 2.07 1.90 3.78
CA ALA A 8 1.09 1.30 4.68
C ALA A 8 -0.09 2.24 4.91
N GLN A 9 0.18 3.50 5.19
CA GLN A 9 -0.87 4.49 5.44
C GLN A 9 -1.70 4.73 4.19
N ARG A 10 -1.07 4.76 3.02
CA ARG A 10 -1.78 4.94 1.75
C ARG A 10 -2.78 3.82 1.50
N ILE A 11 -2.38 2.57 1.77
CA ILE A 11 -3.27 1.41 1.63
C ILE A 11 -4.47 1.56 2.56
N ILE A 12 -4.22 1.91 3.81
CA ILE A 12 -5.29 2.10 4.80
C ILE A 12 -6.23 3.21 4.35
N ASP A 13 -5.69 4.35 3.92
CA ASP A 13 -6.50 5.50 3.49
C ASP A 13 -7.37 5.16 2.28
N LEU A 14 -6.83 4.42 1.32
CA LEU A 14 -7.59 4.00 0.13
C LEU A 14 -8.71 3.04 0.50
N CYS A 15 -8.46 2.13 1.44
CA CYS A 15 -9.51 1.24 1.95
C CYS A 15 -10.61 2.03 2.65
N ASP A 16 -10.22 3.01 3.46
CA ASP A 16 -11.18 3.85 4.18
C ASP A 16 -12.03 4.67 3.22
N GLU A 17 -11.42 5.28 2.20
CA GLU A 17 -12.13 6.06 1.19
C GLU A 17 -13.19 5.23 0.46
N ARG A 18 -12.93 3.95 0.26
CA ARG A 18 -13.82 3.05 -0.47
C ARG A 18 -14.70 2.21 0.43
N ASP A 19 -14.56 2.40 1.73
CA ASP A 19 -15.32 1.66 2.73
C ASP A 19 -15.22 0.15 2.53
N ILE A 20 -13.99 -0.33 2.32
CA ILE A 20 -13.71 -1.75 2.20
C ILE A 20 -12.69 -2.19 3.24
N ALA A 21 -12.81 -3.43 3.67
CA ALA A 21 -11.85 -4.02 4.60
C ALA A 21 -10.56 -4.42 3.86
N VAL A 22 -9.44 -4.43 4.58
CA VAL A 22 -8.15 -4.86 4.02
C VAL A 22 -8.24 -6.29 3.45
N ASN A 23 -8.93 -7.19 4.12
CA ASN A 23 -9.13 -8.56 3.62
C ASN A 23 -9.87 -8.58 2.27
N ALA A 24 -10.87 -7.71 2.12
CA ALA A 24 -11.62 -7.61 0.87
C ALA A 24 -10.71 -7.11 -0.25
N LEU A 25 -9.89 -6.11 0.03
CA LEU A 25 -8.92 -5.63 -0.95
C LEU A 25 -7.95 -6.73 -1.37
N ALA A 26 -7.43 -7.50 -0.42
CA ALA A 26 -6.51 -8.59 -0.72
C ALA A 26 -7.16 -9.61 -1.65
N ASN A 27 -8.40 -10.01 -1.37
CA ASN A 27 -9.13 -10.97 -2.17
C ASN A 27 -9.38 -10.47 -3.60
N ILE A 28 -9.82 -9.23 -3.74
CA ILE A 28 -10.06 -8.61 -5.05
C ILE A 28 -8.77 -8.53 -5.85
N SER A 29 -7.66 -8.27 -5.18
CA SER A 29 -6.36 -8.04 -5.81
C SER A 29 -5.59 -9.32 -6.11
N GLY A 30 -6.08 -10.47 -5.66
CA GLY A 30 -5.37 -11.73 -5.85
C GLY A 30 -4.09 -11.83 -5.03
N VAL A 31 -4.05 -11.12 -3.89
CA VAL A 31 -2.93 -11.14 -2.95
C VAL A 31 -3.41 -11.80 -1.67
N SER A 32 -2.58 -12.64 -1.06
CA SER A 32 -3.00 -13.25 0.20
C SER A 32 -3.13 -12.19 1.29
N PRO A 33 -4.13 -12.33 2.19
CA PRO A 33 -4.28 -11.38 3.30
C PRO A 33 -3.01 -11.24 4.14
N SER A 34 -2.29 -12.34 4.37
CA SER A 34 -1.04 -12.26 5.15
C SER A 34 0.01 -11.39 4.47
N THR A 35 0.07 -11.40 3.13
CA THR A 35 0.97 -10.54 2.38
C THR A 35 0.61 -9.07 2.59
N VAL A 36 -0.68 -8.74 2.50
CA VAL A 36 -1.12 -7.35 2.70
C VAL A 36 -0.84 -6.91 4.14
N TYR A 37 -1.14 -7.74 5.12
CA TYR A 37 -0.84 -7.40 6.51
C TYR A 37 0.65 -7.23 6.76
N SER A 38 1.51 -8.00 6.07
CA SER A 38 2.95 -7.81 6.14
C SER A 38 3.36 -6.44 5.58
N MET A 39 2.66 -5.97 4.56
CA MET A 39 2.90 -4.63 4.00
C MET A 39 2.48 -3.53 4.96
N LEU A 40 1.55 -3.81 5.85
CA LEU A 40 1.03 -2.82 6.80
C LEU A 40 1.79 -2.78 8.12
N ASN A 41 2.48 -3.85 8.49
CA ASN A 41 3.18 -3.94 9.77
C ASN A 41 4.70 -3.79 9.59
N GLU A 42 5.43 -3.81 10.70
CA GLU A 42 6.87 -3.56 10.70
C GLU A 42 7.72 -4.74 10.23
N LYS A 43 7.11 -5.91 10.03
CA LYS A 43 7.85 -7.13 9.69
C LYS A 43 8.45 -7.10 8.29
N SER A 44 7.76 -6.45 7.35
CA SER A 44 8.26 -6.34 5.99
C SER A 44 8.75 -4.91 5.75
N MET A 45 10.02 -4.75 5.52
CA MET A 45 10.63 -3.44 5.27
C MET A 45 10.65 -3.08 3.78
N ASN A 46 10.26 -4.00 2.92
CA ASN A 46 10.37 -3.82 1.48
C ASN A 46 9.14 -4.37 0.77
N PRO A 47 8.01 -3.65 0.80
CA PRO A 47 6.83 -4.07 0.06
C PRO A 47 7.13 -4.11 -1.44
N GLY A 48 6.81 -5.22 -2.08
CA GLY A 48 7.15 -5.43 -3.48
C GLY A 48 6.32 -4.57 -4.42
N VAL A 49 6.95 -4.06 -5.48
CA VAL A 49 6.26 -3.24 -6.49
C VAL A 49 5.12 -4.02 -7.14
N ILE A 50 5.33 -5.31 -7.41
CA ILE A 50 4.28 -6.12 -8.03
C ILE A 50 3.07 -6.28 -7.11
N SER A 51 3.30 -6.45 -5.80
CA SER A 51 2.20 -6.51 -4.84
C SER A 51 1.43 -5.19 -4.80
N ILE A 52 2.14 -4.08 -4.82
CA ILE A 52 1.52 -2.74 -4.88
C ILE A 52 0.68 -2.62 -6.16
N LYS A 53 1.22 -3.06 -7.29
CA LYS A 53 0.49 -3.02 -8.56
C LYS A 53 -0.79 -3.85 -8.51
N LYS A 54 -0.74 -5.03 -7.90
CA LYS A 54 -1.93 -5.88 -7.73
C LYS A 54 -3.00 -5.19 -6.89
N LEU A 55 -2.60 -4.51 -5.82
CA LEU A 55 -3.55 -3.73 -5.00
C LEU A 55 -4.15 -2.58 -5.81
N CYS A 56 -3.33 -1.91 -6.62
CA CYS A 56 -3.82 -0.85 -7.51
C CYS A 56 -4.86 -1.40 -8.50
N ASP A 57 -4.61 -2.57 -9.08
CA ASP A 57 -5.55 -3.20 -9.99
C ASP A 57 -6.87 -3.52 -9.27
N GLY A 58 -6.80 -4.02 -8.06
CA GLY A 58 -7.99 -4.29 -7.25
C GLY A 58 -8.76 -3.04 -6.90
N LEU A 59 -8.07 -1.93 -6.73
CA LEU A 59 -8.67 -0.62 -6.44
C LEU A 59 -9.08 0.13 -7.73
N GLU A 60 -8.74 -0.40 -8.88
CA GLU A 60 -8.98 0.24 -10.18
C GLU A 60 -8.33 1.61 -10.30
N ILE A 61 -7.11 1.72 -9.78
CA ILE A 61 -6.30 2.93 -9.92
C ILE A 61 -4.95 2.57 -10.56
N SER A 62 -4.26 3.57 -11.10
CA SER A 62 -2.92 3.38 -11.61
C SER A 62 -1.91 3.42 -10.48
N VAL A 63 -0.71 2.89 -10.74
CA VAL A 63 0.41 3.02 -9.78
C VAL A 63 0.71 4.50 -9.55
N ARG A 64 0.57 5.30 -10.60
CA ARG A 64 0.77 6.76 -10.49
C ARG A 64 -0.19 7.37 -9.48
N GLU A 65 -1.47 7.03 -9.57
CA GLU A 65 -2.48 7.52 -8.61
C GLU A 65 -2.20 7.07 -7.19
N PHE A 66 -1.69 5.85 -7.03
CA PHE A 66 -1.35 5.34 -5.72
C PHE A 66 -0.35 6.25 -5.02
N PHE A 67 0.68 6.70 -5.75
CA PHE A 67 1.74 7.53 -5.18
C PHE A 67 1.47 9.03 -5.27
N ASP A 68 0.36 9.44 -5.86
CA ASP A 68 0.03 10.85 -6.02
C ASP A 68 -0.71 11.37 -4.78
N CYS A 69 0.02 11.50 -3.69
CA CYS A 69 -0.55 12.07 -2.46
C CYS A 69 0.58 12.64 -1.59
N ALA A 70 0.19 13.52 -0.66
CA ALA A 70 1.14 14.23 0.18
C ALA A 70 1.98 13.33 1.09
N LEU A 71 1.52 12.11 1.35
CA LEU A 71 2.27 11.14 2.17
C LEU A 71 3.68 10.90 1.62
N PHE A 72 3.87 11.02 0.32
CA PHE A 72 5.14 10.70 -0.34
C PHE A 72 6.03 11.91 -0.59
N ASP A 73 5.63 13.10 -0.14
CA ASP A 73 6.36 14.34 -0.41
C ASP A 73 7.59 14.54 0.47
N ASN A 74 7.56 14.07 1.71
CA ASN A 74 8.62 14.32 2.70
C ASN A 74 9.07 13.03 3.38
N LEU A 75 9.50 12.07 2.57
CA LEU A 75 9.97 10.79 3.09
C LEU A 75 11.41 10.87 3.57
N GLU A 76 11.72 10.05 4.57
CA GLU A 76 13.10 9.91 5.03
C GLU A 76 13.95 9.30 3.92
N GLN A 77 15.20 9.69 3.89
CA GLN A 77 16.13 9.19 2.91
C GLN A 77 16.47 7.72 3.18
N GLU A 78 16.43 6.90 2.13
CA GLU A 78 16.77 5.47 2.26
C GLU A 78 18.28 5.25 2.19
N ILE A 79 18.98 6.12 1.48
CA ILE A 79 20.45 6.05 1.37
C ILE A 79 21.06 6.72 2.60
N LYS A 80 21.91 5.98 3.31
CA LYS A 80 22.51 6.48 4.55
C LYS A 80 24.02 6.50 4.50
#